data_ae07c095762ea9672bce41a96333750e
#
_entry.id   ae07c095762ea9672bce41a96333750e
#
_cell.length_a   1.000
_cell.length_b   1.000
_cell.length_c   1.000
_cell.angle_alpha   90.00
_cell.angle_beta   90.00
_cell.angle_gamma   90.00
#
_symmetry.space_group_name_H-M   'P 1'
#
loop_
_entity.id
_entity.type
_entity.pdbx_description
1 polymer ?
#
loop_
_entity_poly.entity_id
_entity_poly.type
_entity_poly.pdbx_seq_one_letter_code
_entity_poly.pdbx_strand_id
1 'polypeptide(L)'
;KLKKHIEKLTFAEVSKIVEGEVLGGSAGLEKDLNKFVIGAMEEKAMERYITPGSLMIVGNRTNVQKLALKEGAAVLITGGFETTPEIETIADEQALPIISTTYDTFTVATMINRALSDQLIKKDILLVGDIYMPLDKTQYLETTELVKDYKALSELTTHTRFPVVNKNRRVVGIVTAKDVLEKS
;
A
#
# COMPACT_ATOMS: atom_id res chain seq x y z
N LYS A 1 5.37 8.74 -22.51
CA LYS A 1 4.56 7.93 -21.55
C LYS A 1 5.43 7.61 -20.35
N LEU A 2 5.40 8.43 -19.32
CA LEU A 2 5.99 8.14 -18.02
C LEU A 2 5.24 6.95 -17.43
N LYS A 3 5.88 5.78 -17.35
CA LYS A 3 5.38 4.67 -16.55
C LYS A 3 5.42 5.13 -15.10
N LYS A 4 4.25 5.40 -14.52
CA LYS A 4 4.11 5.66 -13.08
C LYS A 4 4.61 4.42 -12.34
N HIS A 5 5.76 4.53 -11.70
CA HIS A 5 6.19 3.56 -10.71
C HIS A 5 5.31 3.76 -9.48
N ILE A 6 4.28 2.94 -9.36
CA ILE A 6 3.52 2.83 -8.12
C ILE A 6 4.42 2.02 -7.19
N GLU A 7 4.95 2.65 -6.14
CA GLU A 7 5.67 1.93 -5.10
C GLU A 7 4.69 0.97 -4.41
N LYS A 8 4.88 -0.33 -4.65
CA LYS A 8 4.18 -1.40 -3.95
C LYS A 8 5.05 -1.87 -2.79
N LEU A 9 4.42 -2.39 -1.73
CA LEU A 9 5.12 -2.98 -0.61
C LEU A 9 5.78 -4.28 -1.06
N THR A 10 7.12 -4.38 -0.93
CA THR A 10 7.87 -5.60 -1.23
C THR A 10 7.92 -6.54 -0.04
N PHE A 11 8.23 -7.81 -0.28
CA PHE A 11 8.46 -8.78 0.81
C PHE A 11 9.67 -8.40 1.67
N ALA A 12 10.69 -7.75 1.10
CA ALA A 12 11.81 -7.22 1.87
C ALA A 12 11.36 -6.15 2.87
N GLU A 13 10.47 -5.26 2.48
CA GLU A 13 9.89 -4.26 3.37
C GLU A 13 9.01 -4.89 4.45
N VAL A 14 8.23 -5.91 4.11
CA VAL A 14 7.45 -6.69 5.09
C VAL A 14 8.38 -7.31 6.14
N SER A 15 9.48 -7.92 5.74
CA SER A 15 10.48 -8.48 6.66
C SER A 15 11.01 -7.44 7.64
N LYS A 16 11.29 -6.23 7.19
CA LYS A 16 11.73 -5.12 8.05
C LYS A 16 10.64 -4.65 9.01
N ILE A 17 9.41 -4.51 8.52
CA ILE A 17 8.27 -4.04 9.30
C ILE A 17 7.98 -4.98 10.47
N VAL A 18 8.01 -6.29 10.24
CA VAL A 18 7.74 -7.30 11.28
C VAL A 18 8.99 -7.75 12.05
N GLU A 19 10.12 -7.09 11.82
CA GLU A 19 11.40 -7.47 12.42
C GLU A 19 11.71 -8.96 12.23
N GLY A 20 11.46 -9.44 11.00
CA GLY A 20 11.53 -10.85 10.65
C GLY A 20 12.91 -11.28 10.18
N GLU A 21 13.17 -12.57 10.33
CA GLU A 21 14.33 -13.26 9.77
C GLU A 21 13.92 -13.99 8.49
N VAL A 22 14.69 -13.85 7.43
CA VAL A 22 14.46 -14.57 6.17
C VAL A 22 15.09 -15.96 6.29
N LEU A 23 14.26 -16.99 6.27
CA LEU A 23 14.67 -18.38 6.36
C LEU A 23 14.96 -19.02 5.01
N GLY A 24 14.38 -18.54 3.95
CA GLY A 24 14.56 -19.03 2.58
C GLY A 24 13.89 -18.15 1.56
N GLY A 25 14.15 -18.43 0.29
CA GLY A 25 13.52 -17.72 -0.83
C GLY A 25 13.97 -16.26 -0.98
N SER A 26 15.17 -15.91 -0.53
CA SER A 26 15.69 -14.54 -0.53
C SER A 26 15.72 -13.89 -1.91
N ALA A 27 15.83 -14.66 -2.98
CA ALA A 27 15.74 -14.17 -4.36
C ALA A 27 14.38 -13.54 -4.71
N GLY A 28 13.33 -13.83 -3.95
CA GLY A 28 11.99 -13.27 -4.14
C GLY A 28 11.66 -12.05 -3.28
N LEU A 29 12.60 -11.55 -2.46
CA LEU A 29 12.34 -10.44 -1.53
C LEU A 29 11.94 -9.13 -2.21
N GLU A 30 12.40 -8.88 -3.41
CA GLU A 30 12.07 -7.67 -4.18
C GLU A 30 10.73 -7.77 -4.93
N LYS A 31 10.05 -8.91 -4.85
CA LYS A 31 8.71 -9.07 -5.40
C LYS A 31 7.69 -8.30 -4.57
N ASP A 32 6.65 -7.82 -5.24
CA ASP A 32 5.59 -7.04 -4.61
C ASP A 32 4.56 -7.92 -3.91
N LEU A 33 4.18 -7.49 -2.70
CA LEU A 33 3.02 -8.01 -1.99
C LEU A 33 1.74 -7.40 -2.56
N ASN A 34 0.81 -8.23 -3.01
CA ASN A 34 -0.51 -7.75 -3.47
C ASN A 34 -1.60 -7.90 -2.41
N LYS A 35 -1.57 -8.96 -1.61
CA LYS A 35 -2.49 -9.19 -0.48
C LYS A 35 -1.87 -10.16 0.53
N PHE A 36 -2.43 -10.21 1.73
CA PHE A 36 -2.09 -11.24 2.69
C PHE A 36 -3.31 -12.07 3.08
N VAL A 37 -3.07 -13.31 3.46
CA VAL A 37 -4.09 -14.27 3.90
C VAL A 37 -3.64 -14.89 5.22
N ILE A 38 -4.55 -15.01 6.17
CA ILE A 38 -4.27 -15.68 7.45
C ILE A 38 -4.64 -17.15 7.34
N GLY A 39 -3.71 -18.03 7.61
CA GLY A 39 -3.87 -19.49 7.53
C GLY A 39 -4.63 -20.06 8.72
N ALA A 40 -5.91 -19.73 8.87
CA ALA A 40 -6.77 -20.18 9.97
C ALA A 40 -7.82 -21.22 9.60
N MET A 41 -7.91 -21.58 8.32
CA MET A 41 -8.88 -22.55 7.80
C MET A 41 -8.25 -23.93 7.60
N GLU A 42 -9.06 -24.94 7.27
CA GLU A 42 -8.58 -26.19 6.73
C GLU A 42 -7.90 -25.99 5.36
N GLU A 43 -6.94 -26.84 5.03
CA GLU A 43 -6.12 -26.70 3.83
C GLU A 43 -6.93 -26.57 2.54
N LYS A 44 -7.94 -27.45 2.35
CA LYS A 44 -8.80 -27.42 1.17
C LYS A 44 -9.61 -26.13 1.03
N ALA A 45 -9.96 -25.52 2.14
CA ALA A 45 -10.69 -24.26 2.15
C ALA A 45 -9.75 -23.08 1.86
N MET A 46 -8.51 -23.13 2.35
CA MET A 46 -7.50 -22.09 2.13
C MET A 46 -7.03 -22.00 0.68
N GLU A 47 -6.94 -23.14 -0.02
CA GLU A 47 -6.44 -23.21 -1.40
C GLU A 47 -7.12 -22.20 -2.33
N ARG A 48 -8.40 -21.90 -2.12
CA ARG A 48 -9.15 -20.92 -2.91
C ARG A 48 -8.69 -19.45 -2.70
N TYR A 49 -8.11 -19.17 -1.55
CA TYR A 49 -7.72 -17.81 -1.16
C TYR A 49 -6.26 -17.50 -1.39
N ILE A 50 -5.45 -18.56 -1.62
CA ILE A 50 -4.02 -18.40 -1.90
C ILE A 50 -3.85 -18.12 -3.39
N THR A 51 -3.24 -17.00 -3.71
CA THR A 51 -2.95 -16.60 -5.09
C THR A 51 -1.48 -16.24 -5.25
N PRO A 52 -0.91 -16.36 -6.46
CA PRO A 52 0.45 -15.90 -6.72
C PRO A 52 0.66 -14.44 -6.31
N GLY A 53 1.78 -14.14 -5.68
CA GLY A 53 2.10 -12.81 -5.18
C GLY A 53 1.45 -12.43 -3.85
N SER A 54 0.71 -13.36 -3.21
CA SER A 54 0.17 -13.16 -1.87
C SER A 54 1.16 -13.59 -0.78
N LEU A 55 0.87 -13.19 0.45
CA LEU A 55 1.59 -13.59 1.65
C LEU A 55 0.68 -14.41 2.55
N MET A 56 1.10 -15.63 2.88
CA MET A 56 0.42 -16.47 3.87
C MET A 56 0.99 -16.20 5.26
N ILE A 57 0.17 -15.73 6.16
CA ILE A 57 0.50 -15.59 7.59
C ILE A 57 0.05 -16.86 8.30
N VAL A 58 0.99 -17.60 8.87
CA VAL A 58 0.75 -18.90 9.50
C VAL A 58 1.74 -19.12 10.65
N GLY A 59 1.39 -19.99 11.58
CA GLY A 59 2.32 -20.44 12.63
C GLY A 59 3.22 -21.59 12.14
N ASN A 60 3.45 -22.57 13.02
CA ASN A 60 4.34 -23.70 12.75
C ASN A 60 3.69 -24.85 11.96
N ARG A 61 2.60 -24.61 11.26
CA ARG A 61 1.91 -25.60 10.42
C ARG A 61 2.63 -25.78 9.09
N THR A 62 3.55 -26.74 9.06
CA THR A 62 4.41 -26.99 7.88
C THR A 62 3.63 -27.40 6.63
N ASN A 63 2.51 -28.11 6.78
CA ASN A 63 1.63 -28.45 5.67
C ASN A 63 0.99 -27.23 5.01
N VAL A 64 0.61 -26.23 5.78
CA VAL A 64 0.07 -24.96 5.27
C VAL A 64 1.18 -24.13 4.60
N GLN A 65 2.38 -24.13 5.15
CA GLN A 65 3.54 -23.50 4.54
C GLN A 65 3.85 -24.07 3.16
N LYS A 66 3.85 -25.41 3.03
CA LYS A 66 4.03 -26.09 1.74
C LYS A 66 2.93 -25.73 0.74
N LEU A 67 1.67 -25.73 1.19
CA LEU A 67 0.53 -25.37 0.35
C LEU A 67 0.67 -23.94 -0.18
N ALA A 68 1.04 -22.99 0.66
CA ALA A 68 1.24 -21.60 0.25
C ALA A 68 2.29 -21.49 -0.85
N LEU A 69 3.45 -22.12 -0.67
CA LEU A 69 4.52 -22.12 -1.67
C LEU A 69 4.08 -22.80 -2.98
N LYS A 70 3.36 -23.91 -2.90
CA LYS A 70 2.82 -24.60 -4.08
C LYS A 70 1.91 -23.69 -4.91
N GLU A 71 1.11 -22.85 -4.26
CA GLU A 71 0.19 -21.91 -4.91
C GLU A 71 0.85 -20.58 -5.30
N GLY A 72 2.15 -20.44 -5.11
CA GLY A 72 2.89 -19.26 -5.51
C GLY A 72 2.87 -18.11 -4.51
N ALA A 73 2.53 -18.37 -3.25
CA ALA A 73 2.54 -17.39 -2.18
C ALA A 73 3.82 -17.43 -1.34
N ALA A 74 4.26 -16.28 -0.86
CA ALA A 74 5.27 -16.20 0.19
C ALA A 74 4.68 -16.58 1.55
N VAL A 75 5.53 -16.90 2.52
CA VAL A 75 5.13 -17.35 3.86
C VAL A 75 5.71 -16.44 4.94
N LEU A 76 4.88 -16.06 5.88
CA LEU A 76 5.29 -15.36 7.11
C LEU A 76 4.90 -16.21 8.31
N ILE A 77 5.90 -16.71 9.03
CA ILE A 77 5.73 -17.56 10.21
C ILE A 77 5.68 -16.68 11.44
N THR A 78 4.59 -16.77 12.20
CA THR A 78 4.39 -16.05 13.46
C THR A 78 4.79 -16.91 14.65
N GLY A 79 5.10 -16.28 15.77
CA GLY A 79 5.41 -16.96 17.03
C GLY A 79 6.85 -17.43 17.19
N GLY A 80 7.77 -17.01 16.33
CA GLY A 80 9.21 -17.28 16.47
C GLY A 80 9.63 -18.69 16.08
N PHE A 81 8.85 -19.40 15.28
CA PHE A 81 9.17 -20.74 14.83
C PHE A 81 10.10 -20.75 13.62
N GLU A 82 10.90 -21.80 13.53
CA GLU A 82 11.65 -22.14 12.33
C GLU A 82 10.80 -23.01 11.39
N THR A 83 11.30 -23.25 10.20
CA THR A 83 10.70 -24.20 9.26
C THR A 83 11.63 -25.37 9.00
N THR A 84 11.22 -26.32 8.17
CA THR A 84 12.02 -27.49 7.81
C THR A 84 12.98 -27.17 6.65
N PRO A 85 14.14 -27.88 6.55
CA PRO A 85 15.04 -27.72 5.41
C PRO A 85 14.38 -28.01 4.05
N GLU A 86 13.41 -28.93 4.01
CA GLU A 86 12.63 -29.22 2.81
C GLU A 86 11.85 -27.99 2.34
N ILE A 87 11.19 -27.28 3.25
CA ILE A 87 10.41 -26.08 2.95
C ILE A 87 11.33 -24.94 2.52
N GLU A 88 12.47 -24.76 3.17
CA GLU A 88 13.47 -23.77 2.77
C GLU A 88 13.97 -24.02 1.34
N THR A 89 14.19 -25.29 0.98
CA THR A 89 14.61 -25.69 -0.37
C THR A 89 13.52 -25.33 -1.41
N ILE A 90 12.27 -25.64 -1.12
CA ILE A 90 11.13 -25.30 -2.00
C ILE A 90 11.04 -23.78 -2.19
N ALA A 91 11.20 -23.02 -1.13
CA ALA A 91 11.18 -21.56 -1.16
C ALA A 91 12.32 -21.00 -2.04
N ASP A 92 13.52 -21.53 -1.89
CA ASP A 92 14.68 -21.12 -2.69
C ASP A 92 14.49 -21.45 -4.17
N GLU A 93 14.01 -22.62 -4.51
CA GLU A 93 13.75 -23.04 -5.89
C GLU A 93 12.69 -22.17 -6.58
N GLN A 94 11.66 -21.76 -5.84
CA GLN A 94 10.56 -20.97 -6.38
C GLN A 94 10.77 -19.45 -6.23
N ALA A 95 11.84 -19.03 -5.57
CA ALA A 95 12.08 -17.63 -5.21
C ALA A 95 10.88 -16.99 -4.49
N LEU A 96 10.33 -17.71 -3.52
CA LEU A 96 9.22 -17.27 -2.66
C LEU A 96 9.76 -17.13 -1.23
N PRO A 97 9.76 -15.91 -0.64
CA PRO A 97 10.32 -15.71 0.69
C PRO A 97 9.58 -16.47 1.78
N ILE A 98 10.33 -17.07 2.69
CA ILE A 98 9.85 -17.50 4.00
C ILE A 98 10.51 -16.62 5.06
N ILE A 99 9.67 -15.92 5.80
CA ILE A 99 10.08 -14.97 6.84
C ILE A 99 9.52 -15.48 8.17
N SER A 100 10.33 -15.46 9.22
CA SER A 100 9.89 -15.78 10.59
C SER A 100 9.94 -14.53 11.46
N THR A 101 8.92 -14.34 12.27
CA THR A 101 8.87 -13.26 13.25
C THR A 101 8.43 -13.78 14.62
N THR A 102 8.87 -13.12 15.68
CA THR A 102 8.46 -13.43 17.05
C THR A 102 7.07 -12.89 17.40
N TYR A 103 6.55 -11.97 16.61
CA TYR A 103 5.22 -11.40 16.80
C TYR A 103 4.12 -12.44 16.56
N ASP A 104 2.96 -12.23 17.18
CA ASP A 104 1.76 -13.02 16.95
C ASP A 104 1.04 -12.63 15.65
N THR A 105 0.09 -13.47 15.23
CA THR A 105 -0.66 -13.28 13.99
C THR A 105 -1.42 -11.96 13.95
N PHE A 106 -2.08 -11.58 15.03
CA PHE A 106 -2.86 -10.33 15.09
C PHE A 106 -1.96 -9.10 14.95
N THR A 107 -0.85 -9.08 15.69
CA THR A 107 0.14 -7.98 15.63
C THR A 107 0.70 -7.83 14.23
N VAL A 108 1.11 -8.93 13.61
CA VAL A 108 1.64 -8.96 12.23
C VAL A 108 0.61 -8.46 11.23
N ALA A 109 -0.61 -8.97 11.29
CA ALA A 109 -1.68 -8.55 10.38
C ALA A 109 -1.97 -7.05 10.51
N THR A 110 -1.96 -6.52 11.72
CA THR A 110 -2.16 -5.09 12.00
C THR A 110 -1.01 -4.26 11.43
N MET A 111 0.24 -4.69 11.63
CA MET A 111 1.43 -3.99 11.13
C MET A 111 1.43 -3.94 9.59
N ILE A 112 1.16 -5.05 8.92
CA ILE A 112 1.12 -5.13 7.46
C ILE A 112 -0.06 -4.32 6.91
N ASN A 113 -1.23 -4.41 7.52
CA ASN A 113 -2.40 -3.65 7.09
C ASN A 113 -2.15 -2.14 7.18
N ARG A 114 -1.51 -1.69 8.25
CA ARG A 114 -1.11 -0.29 8.40
C ARG A 114 -0.12 0.14 7.32
N ALA A 115 0.89 -0.68 7.04
CA ALA A 115 1.87 -0.39 5.99
C ALA A 115 1.23 -0.31 4.60
N LEU A 116 0.29 -1.19 4.26
CA LEU A 116 -0.48 -1.14 3.02
C LEU A 116 -1.34 0.12 2.95
N SER A 117 -1.97 0.52 4.04
CA SER A 117 -2.78 1.74 4.12
C SER A 117 -1.92 2.99 3.94
N ASP A 118 -0.74 3.04 4.54
CA ASP A 118 0.21 4.14 4.39
C ASP A 118 0.70 4.25 2.95
N GLN A 119 0.92 3.15 2.25
CA GLN A 119 1.26 3.14 0.82
C GLN A 119 0.12 3.69 -0.04
N LEU A 120 -1.12 3.38 0.27
CA LEU A 120 -2.29 3.94 -0.41
C LEU A 120 -2.39 5.45 -0.20
N ILE A 121 -2.16 5.92 1.02
CA ILE A 121 -2.14 7.37 1.34
C ILE A 121 -1.01 8.06 0.58
N LYS A 122 0.19 7.52 0.56
CA LYS A 122 1.32 8.02 -0.24
C LYS A 122 1.00 8.05 -1.73
N LYS A 123 0.30 7.02 -2.24
CA LYS A 123 -0.16 6.97 -3.62
C LYS A 123 -1.13 8.10 -3.94
N ASP A 124 -2.08 8.38 -3.04
CA ASP A 124 -3.03 9.49 -3.21
C ASP A 124 -2.32 10.84 -3.16
N ILE A 125 -1.36 11.02 -2.26
CA ILE A 125 -0.49 12.20 -2.19
C ILE A 125 0.35 12.34 -3.46
N LEU A 126 0.92 11.25 -3.97
CA LEU A 126 1.68 11.24 -5.23
C LEU A 126 0.79 11.58 -6.43
N LEU A 127 -0.46 11.11 -6.46
CA LEU A 127 -1.44 11.49 -7.48
C LEU A 127 -1.75 12.98 -7.44
N VAL A 128 -1.87 13.57 -6.28
CA VAL A 128 -1.98 15.04 -6.11
C VAL A 128 -0.71 15.73 -6.57
N GLY A 129 0.47 15.19 -6.24
CA GLY A 129 1.76 15.69 -6.69
C GLY A 129 1.97 15.57 -8.20
N ASP A 130 1.45 14.48 -8.81
CA ASP A 130 1.49 14.27 -10.27
C ASP A 130 0.58 15.23 -11.04
N ILE A 131 -0.46 15.77 -10.39
CA ILE A 131 -1.36 16.79 -10.92
C ILE A 131 -0.86 18.19 -10.56
N TYR A 132 0.21 18.28 -9.77
CA TYR A 132 0.80 19.55 -9.36
C TYR A 132 1.24 20.35 -10.58
N MET A 133 0.55 21.43 -10.83
CA MET A 133 1.03 22.47 -11.75
C MET A 133 1.76 23.53 -10.93
N PRO A 134 2.88 24.06 -11.43
CA PRO A 134 3.52 25.20 -10.81
C PRO A 134 2.50 26.33 -10.57
N LEU A 135 2.64 27.09 -9.49
CA LEU A 135 1.69 28.14 -9.11
C LEU A 135 1.46 29.18 -10.19
N ASP A 136 2.44 29.42 -11.04
CA ASP A 136 2.35 30.31 -12.21
C ASP A 136 1.41 29.77 -13.31
N LYS A 137 1.18 28.45 -13.34
CA LYS A 137 0.29 27.77 -14.29
C LYS A 137 -1.00 27.25 -13.65
N THR A 138 -1.09 27.24 -12.33
CA THR A 138 -2.26 26.76 -11.59
C THR A 138 -3.28 27.88 -11.46
N GLN A 139 -4.52 27.58 -11.81
CA GLN A 139 -5.64 28.47 -11.51
C GLN A 139 -5.95 28.40 -10.02
N TYR A 140 -5.83 29.50 -9.30
CA TYR A 140 -6.04 29.58 -7.86
C TYR A 140 -6.75 30.87 -7.44
N LEU A 141 -7.28 30.86 -6.22
CA LEU A 141 -7.88 32.01 -5.57
C LEU A 141 -7.04 32.44 -4.37
N GLU A 142 -6.95 33.74 -4.14
CA GLU A 142 -6.33 34.27 -2.94
C GLU A 142 -7.38 34.46 -1.83
N THR A 143 -6.95 34.47 -0.57
CA THR A 143 -7.83 34.61 0.60
C THR A 143 -8.65 35.90 0.62
N THR A 144 -8.22 36.89 -0.12
CA THR A 144 -8.89 38.20 -0.25
C THR A 144 -9.88 38.28 -1.39
N GLU A 145 -9.97 37.26 -2.25
CA GLU A 145 -10.88 37.23 -3.39
C GLU A 145 -12.30 36.91 -3.00
N LEU A 146 -13.26 37.36 -3.78
CA LEU A 146 -14.69 37.27 -3.53
C LEU A 146 -15.31 36.10 -4.30
N VAL A 147 -16.53 35.72 -3.93
CA VAL A 147 -17.33 34.67 -4.61
C VAL A 147 -17.47 34.92 -6.12
N LYS A 148 -17.56 36.20 -6.53
CA LYS A 148 -17.58 36.58 -7.96
C LYS A 148 -16.34 36.13 -8.71
N ASP A 149 -15.17 36.15 -8.04
CA ASP A 149 -13.90 35.73 -8.64
C ASP A 149 -13.85 34.23 -8.86
N TYR A 150 -14.45 33.46 -7.94
CA TYR A 150 -14.65 32.02 -8.15
C TYR A 150 -15.51 31.75 -9.37
N LYS A 151 -16.66 32.44 -9.51
CA LYS A 151 -17.55 32.26 -10.65
C LYS A 151 -16.86 32.58 -11.97
N ALA A 152 -16.15 33.71 -12.03
CA ALA A 152 -15.41 34.08 -13.22
C ALA A 152 -14.33 33.04 -13.57
N LEU A 153 -13.59 32.52 -12.58
CA LEU A 153 -12.56 31.52 -12.79
C LEU A 153 -13.16 30.17 -13.23
N SER A 154 -14.29 29.75 -12.67
CA SER A 154 -14.97 28.49 -13.05
C SER A 154 -15.59 28.57 -14.45
N GLU A 155 -16.02 29.73 -14.92
CA GLU A 155 -16.50 29.96 -16.28
C GLU A 155 -15.38 29.93 -17.32
N LEU A 156 -14.21 30.44 -16.96
CA LEU A 156 -13.01 30.46 -17.81
C LEU A 156 -12.32 29.10 -17.94
N THR A 157 -12.58 28.21 -17.00
CA THR A 157 -11.96 26.89 -16.92
C THR A 157 -13.01 25.80 -16.79
N THR A 158 -12.64 24.55 -17.00
CA THR A 158 -13.50 23.38 -16.73
C THR A 158 -13.43 22.93 -15.29
N HIS A 159 -12.66 23.61 -14.45
CA HIS A 159 -12.46 23.24 -13.06
C HIS A 159 -13.56 23.82 -12.16
N THR A 160 -13.95 23.06 -11.15
CA THR A 160 -14.94 23.45 -10.13
C THR A 160 -14.34 23.52 -8.72
N ARG A 161 -13.06 23.17 -8.59
CA ARG A 161 -12.30 23.18 -7.33
C ARG A 161 -11.03 23.95 -7.54
N PHE A 162 -10.79 24.92 -6.68
CA PHE A 162 -9.60 25.77 -6.75
C PHE A 162 -8.89 25.83 -5.40
N PRO A 163 -7.57 25.67 -5.37
CA PRO A 163 -6.81 25.93 -4.16
C PRO A 163 -6.88 27.39 -3.78
N VAL A 164 -7.00 27.66 -2.50
CA VAL A 164 -6.93 29.01 -1.92
C VAL A 164 -5.55 29.18 -1.29
N VAL A 165 -4.85 30.23 -1.67
CA VAL A 165 -3.51 30.54 -1.17
C VAL A 165 -3.51 31.81 -0.33
N ASN A 166 -2.60 31.89 0.63
CA ASN A 166 -2.35 33.09 1.38
C ASN A 166 -1.34 34.03 0.66
N LYS A 167 -1.05 35.16 1.26
CA LYS A 167 -0.08 36.14 0.73
C LYS A 167 1.32 35.58 0.47
N ASN A 168 1.69 34.49 1.16
CA ASN A 168 2.97 33.81 0.98
C ASN A 168 2.90 32.68 -0.05
N ARG A 169 1.84 32.60 -0.84
CA ARG A 169 1.56 31.55 -1.84
C ARG A 169 1.48 30.15 -1.28
N ARG A 170 1.11 30.01 -0.01
CA ARG A 170 0.86 28.70 0.60
C ARG A 170 -0.61 28.36 0.50
N VAL A 171 -0.92 27.13 0.12
CA VAL A 171 -2.30 26.62 0.08
C VAL A 171 -2.83 26.53 1.50
N VAL A 172 -3.94 27.23 1.77
CA VAL A 172 -4.63 27.25 3.06
C VAL A 172 -5.98 26.55 3.02
N GLY A 173 -6.46 26.18 1.85
CA GLY A 173 -7.72 25.46 1.68
C GLY A 173 -8.05 25.21 0.22
N ILE A 174 -9.21 24.63 -0.01
CA ILE A 174 -9.77 24.39 -1.34
C ILE A 174 -11.21 24.90 -1.33
N VAL A 175 -11.59 25.69 -2.32
CA VAL A 175 -12.96 26.13 -2.53
C VAL A 175 -13.61 25.30 -3.63
N THR A 176 -14.85 24.87 -3.38
CA THR A 176 -15.65 24.06 -4.32
C THR A 176 -16.95 24.77 -4.66
N ALA A 177 -17.64 24.28 -5.69
CA ALA A 177 -18.96 24.80 -6.07
C ALA A 177 -19.98 24.69 -4.91
N LYS A 178 -19.89 23.65 -4.09
CA LYS A 178 -20.76 23.47 -2.93
C LYS A 178 -20.57 24.57 -1.90
N ASP A 179 -19.32 24.90 -1.59
CA ASP A 179 -18.97 25.97 -0.63
C ASP A 179 -19.54 27.33 -1.06
N VAL A 180 -19.54 27.59 -2.36
CA VAL A 180 -20.06 28.84 -2.93
C VAL A 180 -21.59 28.88 -2.88
N LEU A 181 -22.25 27.74 -3.14
CA LEU A 181 -23.73 27.65 -3.11
C LEU A 181 -24.29 27.77 -1.68
N GLU A 182 -23.59 27.26 -0.68
CA GLU A 182 -23.99 27.37 0.73
C GLU A 182 -23.83 28.80 1.32
N LYS A 183 -23.02 29.64 0.69
CA LYS A 183 -22.69 31.01 1.14
C LYS A 183 -23.32 32.12 0.29
N SER A 184 -23.97 31.75 -0.76
CA SER A 184 -24.68 32.72 -1.64
C SER A 184 -26.22 32.77 -1.35
#